data_cafcea16f11d12d4cb3d84989607af15
#
_entry.id   cafcea16f11d12d4cb3d84989607af15
#
_cell.length_a   1.000
_cell.length_b   1.000
_cell.length_c   1.000
_cell.angle_alpha   90.00
_cell.angle_beta   90.00
_cell.angle_gamma   90.00
#
_symmetry.space_group_name_H-M   'P 1'
#
loop_
_entity.id
_entity.type
_entity.pdbx_description
1 polymer ?
#
loop_
_entity_poly.entity_id
_entity_poly.type
_entity_poly.pdbx_seq_one_letter_code
_entity_poly.pdbx_strand_id
1 'polypeptide(L)' 'MRAAVYCGTRNLYENMFIAAKSLLIHSNVERIYFLIEDDVFPMDLPAEIETINISK' A
#
# COMPACT_ATOMS: atom_id res chain seq x y z
N MET A 1 11.31 7.19 12.32
CA MET A 1 10.26 6.42 11.65
C MET A 1 10.33 6.59 10.14
N ARG A 2 10.23 5.51 9.43
CA ARG A 2 10.26 5.55 7.97
C ARG A 2 8.92 5.12 7.42
N ALA A 3 8.44 5.85 6.44
CA ALA A 3 7.16 5.55 5.83
C ALA A 3 7.28 5.70 4.31
N ALA A 4 6.47 4.94 3.60
CA ALA A 4 6.38 5.03 2.14
C ALA A 4 4.93 5.24 1.75
N VAL A 5 4.73 5.93 0.64
CA VAL A 5 3.40 6.21 0.13
C VAL A 5 3.35 5.72 -1.32
N TYR A 6 2.37 4.90 -1.62
CA TYR A 6 2.10 4.45 -2.98
C TYR A 6 0.73 4.92 -3.39
N CYS A 7 0.58 5.28 -4.64
CA CYS A 7 -0.73 5.60 -5.18
C CYS A 7 -0.87 4.96 -6.56
N GLY A 8 -2.10 4.62 -6.90
CA GLY A 8 -2.34 4.01 -8.20
C GLY A 8 -3.79 3.66 -8.36
N THR A 9 -4.12 3.27 -9.58
CA THR A 9 -5.46 2.84 -9.90
C THR A 9 -5.62 1.35 -9.60
N ARG A 10 -6.85 0.88 -9.81
CA ARG A 10 -7.18 -0.51 -9.54
C ARG A 10 -6.27 -1.48 -10.30
N ASN A 11 -5.82 -1.11 -11.48
CA ASN A 11 -4.96 -1.96 -12.28
C ASN A 11 -3.56 -2.11 -11.71
N LEU A 12 -3.17 -1.23 -10.80
CA LEU A 12 -1.83 -1.23 -10.22
C LEU A 12 -1.80 -1.84 -8.82
N TYR A 13 -2.93 -2.26 -8.29
CA TYR A 13 -3.00 -2.74 -6.91
C TYR A 13 -2.09 -3.92 -6.67
N GLU A 14 -2.07 -4.87 -7.59
CA GLU A 14 -1.22 -6.05 -7.42
C GLU A 14 0.25 -5.65 -7.42
N ASN A 15 0.65 -4.76 -8.31
CA ASN A 15 2.02 -4.30 -8.35
C ASN A 15 2.38 -3.53 -7.07
N MET A 16 1.46 -2.72 -6.57
CA MET A 16 1.67 -1.99 -5.33
C MET A 16 1.87 -2.96 -4.17
N PHE A 17 1.07 -4.01 -4.12
CA PHE A 17 1.16 -5.00 -3.06
C PHE A 17 2.52 -5.71 -3.08
N ILE A 18 2.95 -6.13 -4.25
CA ILE A 18 4.24 -6.83 -4.40
C ILE A 18 5.38 -5.90 -4.00
N ALA A 19 5.34 -4.66 -4.48
CA ALA A 19 6.39 -3.70 -4.15
C ALA A 19 6.42 -3.41 -2.66
N ALA A 20 5.26 -3.27 -2.04
CA ALA A 20 5.19 -2.98 -0.62
C ALA A 20 5.73 -4.13 0.22
N LYS A 21 5.40 -5.37 -0.15
CA LYS A 21 5.91 -6.52 0.57
C LYS A 21 7.43 -6.61 0.46
N SER A 22 7.94 -6.34 -0.73
CA SER A 22 9.39 -6.33 -0.93
C SER A 22 10.05 -5.27 -0.06
N LEU A 23 9.42 -4.10 0.01
CA LEU A 23 9.95 -3.01 0.80
C LEU A 23 9.98 -3.36 2.28
N LEU A 24 8.93 -4.01 2.78
CA LEU A 24 8.88 -4.41 4.17
C LEU A 24 9.94 -5.45 4.51
N ILE A 25 10.29 -6.29 3.56
CA ILE A 25 11.29 -7.33 3.78
C ILE A 25 12.71 -6.77 3.70
N HIS A 26 12.95 -5.88 2.75
CA HIS A 26 14.31 -5.44 2.43
C HIS A 26 14.66 -4.05 2.91
N SER A 27 13.73 -3.35 3.54
CA SER A 27 13.95 -1.98 4.02
C SER A 27 13.51 -1.86 5.46
N ASN A 28 13.90 -0.75 6.06
CA ASN A 28 13.50 -0.43 7.43
C ASN A 28 12.24 0.41 7.49
N VAL A 29 11.42 0.31 6.47
CA VAL A 29 10.15 1.03 6.43
C VAL A 29 9.21 0.45 7.48
N GLU A 30 8.61 1.32 8.28
CA GLU A 30 7.74 0.90 9.36
C GLU A 30 6.27 0.99 8.98
N ARG A 31 5.93 1.87 8.05
CA ARG A 31 4.56 2.09 7.62
C ARG A 31 4.51 2.32 6.13
N ILE A 32 3.46 1.83 5.51
CA ILE A 32 3.21 2.06 4.08
C ILE A 32 1.77 2.50 3.94
N TYR A 33 1.55 3.54 3.14
CA TYR A 33 0.22 4.06 2.89
C TYR A 33 -0.11 3.87 1.42
N PHE A 34 -1.26 3.26 1.15
CA PHE A 34 -1.76 3.09 -0.21
C PHE A 34 -2.88 4.08 -0.45
N LEU A 35 -2.70 4.98 -1.39
CA LEU A 35 -3.75 5.89 -1.81
C LEU A 35 -4.52 5.21 -2.95
N ILE A 36 -5.72 4.76 -2.66
CA ILE A 36 -6.49 3.95 -3.58
C ILE A 36 -7.83 4.60 -3.86
N GLU A 37 -8.49 4.16 -4.92
CA GLU A 37 -9.78 4.71 -5.31
C GLU A 37 -10.96 3.85 -4.87
N ASP A 38 -10.71 2.78 -4.14
CA ASP A 38 -11.75 1.91 -3.61
C ASP A 38 -11.79 2.00 -2.11
N ASP A 39 -12.92 1.64 -1.52
CA ASP A 39 -13.07 1.66 -0.07
C ASP A 39 -12.25 0.56 0.59
N VAL A 40 -12.06 -0.55 -0.09
CA VAL A 40 -11.37 -1.70 0.45
C VAL A 40 -10.36 -2.20 -0.57
N PHE A 41 -9.18 -2.53 -0.09
CA PHE A 41 -8.16 -3.13 -0.94
C PHE A 41 -8.52 -4.59 -1.17
N PRO A 42 -8.40 -5.09 -2.40
CA PRO A 42 -8.87 -6.46 -2.71
C PRO A 42 -7.97 -7.58 -2.18
N MET A 43 -6.94 -7.26 -1.46
CA MET A 43 -6.00 -8.25 -0.92
C MET A 43 -5.82 -8.02 0.57
N ASP A 44 -5.46 -9.10 1.28
CA ASP A 44 -5.13 -8.97 2.70
C ASP A 44 -3.80 -8.27 2.85
N LEU A 45 -3.80 -7.22 3.64
CA LEU A 45 -2.60 -6.43 3.88
C LEU A 45 -2.12 -6.63 5.32
N PRO A 46 -0.81 -6.63 5.53
CA PRO A 46 -0.28 -6.65 6.90
C PRO A 46 -0.61 -5.35 7.63
N ALA A 47 -0.45 -5.37 8.94
CA ALA A 47 -0.80 -4.22 9.76
C ALA A 47 0.04 -2.98 9.43
N GLU A 48 1.21 -3.19 8.85
CA GLU A 48 2.09 -2.09 8.49
C GLU A 48 1.58 -1.28 7.29
N ILE A 49 0.63 -1.82 6.53
CA ILE A 49 0.11 -1.14 5.35
C ILE A 49 -1.29 -0.62 5.65
N GLU A 50 -1.47 0.67 5.44
CA GLU A 50 -2.76 1.31 5.57
C GLU A 50 -3.26 1.77 4.22
N THR A 51 -4.57 1.71 4.02
CA THR A 51 -5.17 2.19 2.78
C THR A 51 -5.94 3.47 3.06
N ILE A 52 -5.84 4.40 2.12
CA ILE A 52 -6.54 5.68 2.22
C ILE A 52 -7.35 5.85 0.94
N ASN A 53 -8.65 6.01 1.09
CA ASN A 53 -9.52 6.21 -0.06
C ASN A 53 -9.44 7.67 -0.50
N ILE A 54 -8.97 7.88 -1.72
CA ILE A 54 -8.84 9.22 -2.29
C ILE A 54 -9.90 9.50 -3.34
N SER A 55 -10.78 8.55 -3.58
CA SER A 55 -11.85 8.68 -4.55
C SER A 55 -13.00 9.48 -3.95
N LYS A 56 -13.20 10.67 -4.42
CA LYS A 56 -14.26 11.51 -3.86
C LYS A 56 -14.96 12.27 -4.94
#